data_7475318bbc47f002b21a27960cef576b
#
_entry.id   7475318bbc47f002b21a27960cef576b
#
_cell.length_a   1.000
_cell.length_b   1.000
_cell.length_c   1.000
_cell.angle_alpha   90.00
_cell.angle_beta   90.00
_cell.angle_gamma   90.00
#
_symmetry.space_group_name_H-M   'P 1'
#
loop_
_entity.id
_entity.type
_entity.pdbx_description
1 polymer ?
#
loop_
_entity_poly.entity_id
_entity_poly.type
_entity_poly.pdbx_seq_one_letter_code
_entity_poly.pdbx_strand_id
1 'polypeptide(L)'
;MAEIIKMPRLSDTMEEGVVSQWLKKVGDKVSEGDILAEIETDKATMEFESFFDGTLLHIALEEGVTAEVDSLLCIIGDEGEDISQYLTQTEDEP
;
A
#
# COMPACT_ATOMS: atom_id res chain seq x y z
N MET A 1 -15.32 2.12 6.40
CA MET A 1 -14.17 1.96 7.32
C MET A 1 -12.90 1.79 6.50
N ALA A 2 -11.82 2.31 7.00
CA ALA A 2 -10.55 2.23 6.27
C ALA A 2 -9.91 0.85 6.38
N GLU A 3 -9.27 0.45 5.30
CA GLU A 3 -8.48 -0.78 5.26
C GLU A 3 -7.01 -0.40 5.20
N ILE A 4 -6.25 -0.97 6.10
CA ILE A 4 -4.80 -0.75 6.13
C ILE A 4 -4.16 -1.79 5.22
N ILE A 5 -3.45 -1.30 4.21
CA ILE A 5 -2.80 -2.17 3.23
C ILE A 5 -1.32 -2.21 3.56
N LYS A 6 -0.80 -3.42 3.72
CA LYS A 6 0.60 -3.62 4.07
C LYS A 6 1.37 -4.17 2.88
N MET A 7 2.68 -3.99 2.92
CA MET A 7 3.56 -4.51 1.87
C MET A 7 3.34 -6.02 1.76
N PRO A 8 2.87 -6.52 0.62
CA PRO A 8 2.57 -7.95 0.49
C PRO A 8 3.83 -8.77 0.22
N ARG A 9 3.77 -10.02 0.63
CA ARG A 9 4.80 -10.97 0.24
C ARG A 9 4.42 -11.55 -1.11
N LEU A 10 5.13 -11.16 -2.13
CA LEU A 10 4.80 -11.54 -3.50
C LEU A 10 5.64 -12.70 -4.01
N SER A 11 6.68 -13.10 -3.27
CA SER A 11 7.46 -14.29 -3.59
C SER A 11 7.84 -14.99 -2.29
N ASP A 12 8.20 -16.26 -2.39
CA ASP A 12 8.50 -17.07 -1.21
C ASP A 12 9.69 -16.54 -0.43
N THR A 13 10.63 -15.91 -1.11
CA THR A 13 11.88 -15.45 -0.50
C THR A 13 11.87 -13.95 -0.26
N MET A 14 10.77 -13.28 -0.51
CA MET A 14 10.69 -11.84 -0.38
C MET A 14 10.69 -11.42 1.09
N GLU A 15 11.66 -10.60 1.46
CA GLU A 15 11.72 -10.01 2.80
C GLU A 15 11.38 -8.54 2.74
N GLU A 16 11.61 -7.91 1.60
CA GLU A 16 11.34 -6.50 1.39
C GLU A 16 11.01 -6.27 -0.07
N GLY A 17 10.41 -5.13 -0.35
CA GLY A 17 10.07 -4.74 -1.71
C GLY A 17 10.25 -3.25 -1.89
N VAL A 18 10.30 -2.84 -3.15
CA VAL A 18 10.41 -1.43 -3.51
C VAL A 18 9.19 -1.06 -4.33
N VAL A 19 8.51 0.02 -3.96
CA VAL A 19 7.42 0.53 -4.79
C VAL A 19 8.06 1.20 -5.99
N SER A 20 7.97 0.54 -7.13
CA SER A 20 8.56 1.04 -8.36
C SER A 20 7.76 2.20 -8.91
N GLN A 21 6.43 2.10 -8.85
CA GLN A 21 5.55 3.13 -9.41
C GLN A 21 4.18 3.02 -8.78
N TRP A 22 3.58 4.16 -8.43
CA TRP A 22 2.19 4.23 -8.00
C TRP A 22 1.30 4.54 -9.21
N LEU A 23 0.26 3.74 -9.40
CA LEU A 23 -0.70 3.93 -10.50
C LEU A 23 -1.94 4.65 -10.04
N LYS A 24 -2.13 4.79 -8.73
CA LYS A 24 -3.20 5.57 -8.13
C LYS A 24 -2.60 6.61 -7.21
N LYS A 25 -3.33 7.69 -6.99
CA LYS A 25 -2.89 8.79 -6.14
C LYS A 25 -3.84 8.94 -4.97
N VAL A 26 -3.38 9.61 -3.93
CA VAL A 26 -4.27 9.96 -2.81
C VAL A 26 -5.45 10.75 -3.36
N GLY A 27 -6.66 10.30 -3.01
CA GLY A 27 -7.89 10.88 -3.50
C GLY A 27 -8.50 10.15 -4.68
N ASP A 28 -7.78 9.24 -5.32
CA ASP A 28 -8.32 8.47 -6.42
C ASP A 28 -9.24 7.38 -5.93
N LYS A 29 -10.27 7.11 -6.70
CA LYS A 29 -11.16 5.99 -6.40
C LYS A 29 -10.50 4.69 -6.83
N VAL A 30 -10.70 3.67 -6.01
CA VAL A 30 -10.11 2.37 -6.19
C VAL A 30 -11.21 1.32 -6.16
N SER A 31 -11.15 0.38 -7.09
CA SER A 31 -12.08 -0.76 -7.11
C SER A 31 -11.28 -2.03 -6.97
N GLU A 32 -11.95 -3.06 -6.48
CA GLU A 32 -11.34 -4.38 -6.38
C GLU A 32 -10.80 -4.80 -7.76
N GLY A 33 -9.54 -5.21 -7.79
CA GLY A 33 -8.89 -5.59 -9.04
C GLY A 33 -8.11 -4.48 -9.71
N ASP A 34 -8.26 -3.23 -9.26
CA ASP A 34 -7.47 -2.13 -9.81
C ASP A 34 -6.02 -2.29 -9.39
N ILE A 35 -5.11 -1.99 -10.30
CA ILE A 35 -3.69 -2.02 -9.98
C ILE A 35 -3.35 -0.74 -9.24
N LEU A 36 -2.87 -0.89 -8.01
CA LEU A 36 -2.49 0.25 -7.18
C LEU A 36 -1.08 0.72 -7.46
N ALA A 37 -0.17 -0.24 -7.59
CA ALA A 37 1.24 0.07 -7.69
C ALA A 37 1.98 -1.09 -8.30
N GLU A 38 3.19 -0.81 -8.78
CA GLU A 38 4.13 -1.86 -9.19
C GLU A 38 5.16 -1.99 -8.09
N ILE A 39 5.39 -3.22 -7.66
CA ILE A 39 6.31 -3.52 -6.58
C ILE A 39 7.43 -4.39 -7.11
N GLU A 40 8.65 -3.94 -6.91
CA GLU A 40 9.83 -4.68 -7.33
C GLU A 40 10.24 -5.61 -6.20
N THR A 41 10.37 -6.89 -6.52
CA THR A 41 10.74 -7.92 -5.55
C THR A 41 12.12 -8.45 -5.86
N ASP A 42 12.55 -9.42 -5.07
CA ASP A 42 13.84 -10.08 -5.28
C ASP A 42 13.91 -10.85 -6.60
N LYS A 43 12.77 -11.12 -7.23
CA LYS A 43 12.74 -11.89 -8.47
C LYS A 43 12.25 -11.10 -9.67
N ALA A 44 11.29 -10.20 -9.47
CA ALA A 44 10.66 -9.51 -10.59
C ALA A 44 9.83 -8.35 -10.08
N THR A 45 9.43 -7.48 -11.01
CA THR A 45 8.46 -6.43 -10.71
C THR A 45 7.07 -7.02 -10.87
N MET A 46 6.23 -6.82 -9.88
CA MET A 46 4.89 -7.37 -9.86
C MET A 46 3.87 -6.28 -9.62
N GLU A 47 2.68 -6.47 -10.17
CA GLU A 47 1.60 -5.51 -9.98
C GLU A 47 0.83 -5.85 -8.72
N PHE A 48 0.56 -4.84 -7.91
CA PHE A 48 -0.22 -5.02 -6.70
C PHE A 48 -1.64 -4.51 -6.93
N GLU A 49 -2.59 -5.43 -6.82
CA GLU A 49 -4.00 -5.11 -7.04
C GLU A 49 -4.70 -4.83 -5.73
N SER A 50 -5.70 -3.96 -5.80
CA SER A 50 -6.55 -3.70 -4.65
C SER A 50 -7.50 -4.86 -4.42
N PHE A 51 -7.69 -5.23 -3.16
CA PHE A 51 -8.72 -6.20 -2.79
C PHE A 51 -9.97 -5.52 -2.25
N PHE A 52 -9.98 -4.20 -2.22
CA PHE A 52 -11.06 -3.43 -1.64
C PHE A 52 -11.52 -2.32 -2.57
N ASP A 53 -12.80 -1.94 -2.43
CA ASP A 53 -13.34 -0.75 -3.08
C ASP A 53 -13.26 0.42 -2.12
N GLY A 54 -12.97 1.60 -2.64
CA GLY A 54 -12.93 2.79 -1.80
C GLY A 54 -12.13 3.90 -2.44
N THR A 55 -11.59 4.76 -1.62
CA THR A 55 -10.74 5.87 -2.05
C THR A 55 -9.37 5.69 -1.42
N LEU A 56 -8.32 5.94 -2.19
CA LEU A 56 -6.97 5.88 -1.65
C LEU A 56 -6.77 7.10 -0.75
N LEU A 57 -6.66 6.87 0.56
CA LEU A 57 -6.62 7.93 1.55
C LEU A 57 -5.20 8.36 1.90
N HIS A 58 -4.26 7.44 1.83
CA HIS A 58 -2.90 7.73 2.24
C HIS A 58 -1.93 6.77 1.57
N ILE A 59 -0.78 7.31 1.16
CA ILE A 59 0.34 6.52 0.63
C ILE A 59 1.46 6.65 1.64
N ALA A 60 1.83 5.54 2.28
CA ALA A 60 2.87 5.54 3.30
C ALA A 60 4.26 5.32 2.72
N LEU A 61 4.34 4.64 1.57
CA LEU A 61 5.63 4.33 0.94
C LEU A 61 5.67 5.01 -0.42
N GLU A 62 6.59 5.94 -0.58
CA GLU A 62 6.76 6.65 -1.84
C GLU A 62 7.51 5.79 -2.85
N GLU A 63 7.44 6.18 -4.11
CA GLU A 63 8.16 5.48 -5.18
C GLU A 63 9.66 5.49 -4.87
N GLY A 64 10.27 4.33 -5.08
CA GLY A 64 11.70 4.18 -4.87
C GLY A 64 12.12 3.82 -3.44
N VAL A 65 11.16 3.75 -2.53
CA VAL A 65 11.45 3.43 -1.13
C VAL A 65 11.40 1.93 -0.92
N THR A 66 12.44 1.40 -0.27
CA THR A 66 12.48 -0.01 0.11
C THR A 66 11.80 -0.18 1.47
N ALA A 67 10.94 -1.18 1.59
CA ALA A 67 10.25 -1.45 2.84
C ALA A 67 10.10 -2.94 3.04
N GLU A 68 10.08 -3.34 4.30
CA GLU A 68 9.92 -4.74 4.65
C GLU A 68 8.49 -5.20 4.43
N VAL A 69 8.33 -6.50 4.19
CA VAL A 69 7.01 -7.12 4.14
C VAL A 69 6.28 -6.79 5.43
N ASP A 70 4.98 -6.49 5.31
CA ASP A 70 4.08 -6.10 6.41
C ASP A 70 4.25 -4.65 6.87
N SER A 71 5.13 -3.87 6.25
CA SER A 71 5.16 -2.42 6.49
C SER A 71 3.91 -1.78 5.92
N LEU A 72 3.47 -0.69 6.52
CA LEU A 72 2.32 0.04 6.02
C LEU A 72 2.60 0.54 4.60
N LEU A 73 1.75 0.18 3.67
CA LEU A 73 1.89 0.57 2.27
C LEU A 73 0.96 1.73 1.93
N CYS A 74 -0.31 1.57 2.21
CA CYS A 74 -1.30 2.62 1.95
C CYS A 74 -2.57 2.33 2.75
N ILE A 75 -3.50 3.28 2.73
CA ILE A 75 -4.78 3.14 3.40
C ILE A 75 -5.88 3.46 2.41
N ILE A 76 -6.86 2.58 2.32
CA ILE A 76 -8.02 2.72 1.45
C ILE A 76 -9.25 2.77 2.34
N GLY A 77 -10.15 3.71 2.08
CA GLY A 77 -11.37 3.82 2.85
C GLY A 77 -12.34 4.77 2.21
N ASP A 78 -13.26 5.29 3.01
CA ASP A 78 -14.27 6.23 2.52
C ASP A 78 -13.65 7.62 2.39
N GLU A 79 -14.04 8.32 1.34
CA GLU A 79 -13.57 9.68 1.11
C GLU A 79 -13.89 10.55 2.32
N GLY A 80 -12.87 11.24 2.81
CA GLY A 80 -13.04 12.10 3.97
C GLY A 80 -12.92 11.41 5.31
N GLU A 81 -12.69 10.11 5.31
CA GLU A 81 -12.54 9.37 6.56
C GLU A 81 -11.26 9.79 7.28
N ASP A 82 -11.36 9.93 8.60
CA ASP A 82 -10.21 10.28 9.42
C ASP A 82 -9.33 9.04 9.63
N ILE A 83 -8.09 9.12 9.16
CA ILE A 83 -7.16 7.99 9.24
C ILE A 83 -6.02 8.24 10.22
N SER A 84 -6.06 9.35 10.95
CA SER A 84 -4.94 9.69 11.83
C SER A 84 -4.71 8.62 12.90
N GLN A 85 -5.75 7.96 13.38
CA GLN A 85 -5.58 6.89 14.37
C GLN A 85 -4.82 5.69 13.79
N TYR A 86 -4.97 5.42 12.50
CA TYR A 86 -4.25 4.32 11.86
C TYR A 86 -2.78 4.67 11.68
N LEU A 87 -2.51 5.92 11.35
CA LEU A 87 -1.13 6.38 11.20
C LEU A 87 -0.39 6.34 12.52
N THR A 88 -1.07 6.73 13.60
CA THR A 88 -0.48 6.72 14.93
C THR A 88 -0.11 5.31 15.35
N GLN A 89 -1.00 4.35 15.06
CA GLN A 89 -0.74 2.96 15.43
C GLN A 89 0.51 2.41 14.73
N THR A 90 0.69 2.75 13.46
CA THR A 90 1.83 2.23 12.72
C THR A 90 3.12 2.94 13.07
N GLU A 91 3.04 4.23 13.38
CA GLU A 91 4.23 5.01 13.72
C GLU A 91 4.78 4.68 15.09
N ASP A 92 3.95 4.14 15.96
CA ASP A 92 4.36 3.79 17.31
C ASP A 92 5.18 2.51 17.37
N GLU A 93 5.28 1.80 16.30
CA GLU A 93 6.06 0.57 16.30
C GLU A 93 7.54 0.89 16.34
N PRO A 94 8.27 0.26 17.24
CA PRO A 94 9.71 0.49 17.38
C PRO A 94 10.51 -0.03 16.19
#